data_ff6021bcfdebb540250484c429b07909
#
_entry.id   ff6021bcfdebb540250484c429b07909
#
_cell.length_a   1.000
_cell.length_b   1.000
_cell.length_c   1.000
_cell.angle_alpha   90.00
_cell.angle_beta   90.00
_cell.angle_gamma   90.00
#
_symmetry.space_group_name_H-M   'P 1'
#
loop_
_entity.id
_entity.type
_entity.pdbx_description
1 polymer ?
#
loop_
_entity_poly.entity_id
_entity_poly.type
_entity_poly.pdbx_seq_one_letter_code
_entity_poly.pdbx_strand_id
1 'polypeptide(L)'
;ILAEKLPNMKSCLEAKLFGIGLEAYTVGSHDFYAGYCAKNNVMYTLDTGHYEPTENVSDAVSALLLFVPELMLHVSRPMHWDSDHVTLFDDNTRNLFSELVRANALDRAHIGLDYFDGSINRIGAYIIGVRAAQKSLLQAFLEPLDTLRKYEDEGKLFQRLALLEEEKTLPFGAVYDYFNLKNNIPVGEE
;
A
#
# COMPACT_ATOMS: atom_id res chain seq x y z
N ILE A 1 21.54 -15.31 10.70
CA ILE A 1 21.60 -16.66 11.33
C ILE A 1 20.34 -17.47 11.00
N LEU A 2 19.12 -16.90 11.08
CA LEU A 2 17.88 -17.63 10.72
C LEU A 2 17.72 -17.80 9.22
N ALA A 3 18.04 -16.78 8.43
CA ALA A 3 17.97 -16.82 6.96
C ALA A 3 18.90 -17.88 6.34
N GLU A 4 20.03 -18.14 6.94
CA GLU A 4 20.96 -19.21 6.51
C GLU A 4 20.38 -20.61 6.71
N LYS A 5 19.47 -20.77 7.67
CA LYS A 5 18.83 -22.06 8.01
C LYS A 5 17.53 -22.30 7.27
N LEU A 6 16.93 -21.27 6.70
CA LEU A 6 15.62 -21.29 6.02
C LEU A 6 15.75 -20.66 4.63
N PRO A 7 16.29 -21.37 3.65
CA PRO A 7 16.65 -20.81 2.33
C PRO A 7 15.47 -20.23 1.54
N ASN A 8 14.25 -20.60 1.89
CA ASN A 8 13.02 -20.07 1.25
C ASN A 8 12.39 -18.89 2.02
N MET A 9 13.03 -18.44 3.10
CA MET A 9 12.55 -17.32 3.90
C MET A 9 13.27 -16.05 3.49
N LYS A 10 12.51 -14.99 3.25
CA LYS A 10 13.04 -13.64 3.06
C LYS A 10 12.89 -12.87 4.37
N SER A 11 13.97 -12.27 4.83
CA SER A 11 13.95 -11.38 5.99
C SER A 11 13.60 -9.97 5.56
N CYS A 12 12.71 -9.32 6.31
CA CYS A 12 12.40 -7.91 6.14
C CYS A 12 12.54 -7.17 7.48
N LEU A 13 12.73 -5.87 7.43
CA LEU A 13 12.83 -5.02 8.60
C LEU A 13 11.79 -3.91 8.51
N GLU A 14 11.09 -3.74 9.59
CA GLU A 14 10.02 -2.76 9.72
C GLU A 14 10.45 -1.62 10.65
N ALA A 15 10.16 -0.40 10.24
CA ALA A 15 10.33 0.77 11.08
C ALA A 15 9.15 0.90 12.04
N LYS A 16 9.46 1.27 13.27
CA LYS A 16 8.48 1.64 14.27
C LYS A 16 8.97 2.89 14.99
N LEU A 17 8.41 4.03 14.61
CA LEU A 17 8.85 5.33 15.13
C LEU A 17 8.40 5.53 16.57
N PHE A 18 7.20 5.03 16.89
CA PHE A 18 6.60 5.16 18.21
C PHE A 18 6.35 3.80 18.83
N GLY A 19 6.58 3.68 20.13
CA GLY A 19 6.17 2.54 20.92
C GLY A 19 4.83 2.80 21.61
N ILE A 20 4.44 1.87 22.47
CA ILE A 20 3.22 1.99 23.30
C ILE A 20 3.42 2.85 24.56
N GLY A 21 4.57 3.52 24.68
CA GLY A 21 4.91 4.38 25.81
C GLY A 21 5.61 3.67 26.98
N LEU A 22 5.89 2.38 26.84
CA LEU A 22 6.61 1.58 27.84
C LEU A 22 8.09 1.43 27.52
N GLU A 23 8.49 1.77 26.32
CA GLU A 23 9.86 1.68 25.83
C GLU A 23 10.70 2.83 26.40
N ALA A 24 11.92 2.50 26.82
CA ALA A 24 12.88 3.49 27.34
C ALA A 24 13.61 4.25 26.23
N TYR A 25 13.43 3.88 24.96
CA TYR A 25 14.13 4.45 23.80
C TYR A 25 13.28 4.33 22.53
N THR A 26 13.60 5.13 21.52
CA THR A 26 12.97 5.02 20.19
C THR A 26 13.35 3.71 19.55
N VAL A 27 12.36 2.98 19.05
CA VAL A 27 12.55 1.64 18.47
C VAL A 27 13.24 1.69 17.12
N GLY A 28 13.08 2.78 16.37
CA GLY A 28 13.80 3.02 15.11
C GLY A 28 12.97 3.85 14.13
N SER A 29 13.63 4.83 13.51
CA SER A 29 13.00 5.69 12.52
C SER A 29 12.93 5.02 11.14
N HIS A 30 12.04 5.51 10.30
CA HIS A 30 11.96 5.12 8.89
C HIS A 30 13.29 5.35 8.17
N ASP A 31 13.95 6.48 8.42
CA ASP A 31 15.25 6.82 7.81
C ASP A 31 16.33 5.81 8.16
N PHE A 32 16.39 5.41 9.44
CA PHE A 32 17.37 4.42 9.89
C PHE A 32 17.17 3.08 9.19
N TYR A 33 15.94 2.55 9.19
CA TYR A 33 15.67 1.24 8.62
C TYR A 33 15.76 1.24 7.09
N ALA A 34 15.34 2.30 6.41
CA ALA A 34 15.52 2.45 4.98
C ALA A 34 17.02 2.43 4.61
N GLY A 35 17.83 3.22 5.32
CA GLY A 35 19.28 3.24 5.14
C GLY A 35 19.95 1.90 5.46
N TYR A 36 19.51 1.22 6.54
CA TYR A 36 20.03 -0.09 6.92
C TYR A 36 19.70 -1.15 5.86
N CYS A 37 18.44 -1.21 5.41
CA CYS A 37 18.00 -2.16 4.39
C CYS A 37 18.74 -1.96 3.07
N ALA A 38 18.87 -0.71 2.61
CA ALA A 38 19.62 -0.37 1.41
C ALA A 38 21.09 -0.80 1.50
N LYS A 39 21.75 -0.53 2.64
CA LYS A 39 23.16 -0.87 2.86
C LYS A 39 23.41 -2.38 2.93
N ASN A 40 22.46 -3.15 3.46
CA ASN A 40 22.64 -4.56 3.73
C ASN A 40 21.88 -5.47 2.75
N ASN A 41 21.25 -4.89 1.72
CA ASN A 41 20.44 -5.62 0.73
C ASN A 41 19.35 -6.48 1.38
N VAL A 42 18.63 -5.89 2.33
CA VAL A 42 17.51 -6.53 3.06
C VAL A 42 16.21 -5.89 2.59
N MET A 43 15.15 -6.68 2.51
CA MET A 43 13.82 -6.16 2.18
C MET A 43 13.33 -5.21 3.27
N TYR A 44 12.77 -4.07 2.85
CA TYR A 44 12.20 -3.08 3.77
C TYR A 44 10.69 -3.26 3.87
N THR A 45 10.17 -3.19 5.07
CA THR A 45 8.72 -3.21 5.32
C THR A 45 8.20 -1.78 5.45
N LEU A 46 7.35 -1.39 4.51
CA LEU A 46 6.52 -0.20 4.58
C LEU A 46 5.20 -0.58 5.24
N ASP A 47 5.02 -0.17 6.48
CA ASP A 47 3.75 -0.31 7.19
C ASP A 47 3.00 1.02 7.14
N THR A 48 1.85 1.04 6.49
CA THR A 48 1.07 2.27 6.32
C THR A 48 0.45 2.78 7.62
N GLY A 49 0.30 1.92 8.63
CA GLY A 49 -0.17 2.27 9.96
C GLY A 49 0.87 2.95 10.85
N HIS A 50 2.15 2.87 10.48
CA HIS A 50 3.27 3.41 11.26
C HIS A 50 3.71 4.82 10.83
N TYR A 51 2.93 5.47 9.98
CA TYR A 51 3.15 6.84 9.52
C TYR A 51 2.10 7.79 10.11
N GLU A 52 2.43 9.07 10.15
CA GLU A 52 1.44 10.07 10.50
C GLU A 52 0.29 10.06 9.49
N PRO A 53 -0.97 10.24 9.93
CA PRO A 53 -2.14 10.15 9.03
C PRO A 53 -2.13 11.14 7.86
N THR A 54 -1.33 12.19 7.94
CA THR A 54 -1.16 13.20 6.89
C THR A 54 0.01 12.90 5.94
N GLU A 55 0.79 11.85 6.22
CA GLU A 55 1.93 11.47 5.42
C GLU A 55 1.50 10.51 4.30
N ASN A 56 1.92 10.80 3.08
CA ASN A 56 1.60 9.96 1.94
C ASN A 56 2.67 8.88 1.75
N VAL A 57 2.40 7.68 2.27
CA VAL A 57 3.34 6.56 2.22
C VAL A 57 3.65 6.10 0.80
N SER A 58 2.74 6.32 -0.16
CA SER A 58 2.96 5.96 -1.56
C SER A 58 4.20 6.60 -2.16
N ASP A 59 4.56 7.81 -1.71
CA ASP A 59 5.72 8.55 -2.22
C ASP A 59 7.06 7.83 -1.92
N ALA A 60 7.08 6.96 -0.92
CA ALA A 60 8.26 6.18 -0.56
C ALA A 60 8.46 4.92 -1.43
N VAL A 61 7.42 4.41 -2.09
CA VAL A 61 7.45 3.11 -2.79
C VAL A 61 8.49 3.08 -3.91
N SER A 62 8.31 3.93 -4.92
CA SER A 62 9.22 3.97 -6.07
C SER A 62 10.63 4.42 -5.69
N ALA A 63 10.73 5.36 -4.74
CA ALA A 63 12.00 5.87 -4.23
C ALA A 63 12.81 4.78 -3.52
N LEU A 64 12.20 4.00 -2.63
CA LEU A 64 12.88 2.92 -1.91
C LEU A 64 13.32 1.79 -2.85
N LEU A 65 12.52 1.45 -3.85
CA LEU A 65 12.83 0.40 -4.82
C LEU A 65 14.05 0.71 -5.72
N LEU A 66 14.59 1.92 -5.67
CA LEU A 66 15.89 2.25 -6.26
C LEU A 66 17.06 1.72 -5.43
N PHE A 67 16.85 1.46 -4.15
CA PHE A 67 17.90 1.15 -3.18
C PHE A 67 17.75 -0.22 -2.52
N VAL A 68 16.52 -0.74 -2.42
CA VAL A 68 16.23 -2.06 -1.86
C VAL A 68 15.73 -3.02 -2.94
N PRO A 69 15.98 -4.33 -2.81
CA PRO A 69 15.58 -5.29 -3.83
C PRO A 69 14.07 -5.45 -3.95
N GLU A 70 13.40 -5.50 -2.83
CA GLU A 70 11.95 -5.75 -2.71
C GLU A 70 11.38 -5.00 -1.50
N LEU A 71 10.07 -4.80 -1.51
CA LEU A 71 9.32 -4.24 -0.39
C LEU A 71 8.34 -5.26 0.17
N MET A 72 8.22 -5.30 1.48
CA MET A 72 7.03 -5.81 2.17
C MET A 72 6.12 -4.63 2.47
N LEU A 73 4.86 -4.74 2.10
CA LEU A 73 3.84 -3.73 2.41
C LEU A 73 2.90 -4.31 3.46
N HIS A 74 2.88 -3.71 4.63
CA HIS A 74 1.83 -3.89 5.61
C HIS A 74 0.79 -2.80 5.38
N VAL A 75 -0.36 -3.20 4.85
CA VAL A 75 -1.42 -2.27 4.48
C VAL A 75 -2.46 -2.22 5.57
N SER A 76 -2.53 -1.08 6.22
CA SER A 76 -3.47 -0.75 7.27
C SER A 76 -3.92 0.72 7.14
N ARG A 77 -4.79 1.18 8.00
CA ARG A 77 -5.23 2.57 8.03
C ARG A 77 -4.79 3.22 9.33
N PRO A 78 -3.89 4.22 9.28
CA PRO A 78 -3.52 4.97 10.47
C PRO A 78 -4.69 5.86 10.93
N MET A 79 -5.07 5.77 12.18
CA MET A 79 -6.04 6.70 12.81
C MET A 79 -5.34 7.77 13.64
N HIS A 80 -4.29 7.37 14.25
CA HIS A 80 -3.28 8.17 14.91
C HIS A 80 -1.94 7.52 14.61
N TRP A 81 -0.89 7.94 15.24
CA TRP A 81 0.40 7.26 15.17
C TRP A 81 0.30 5.82 15.67
N ASP A 82 1.01 4.91 15.02
CA ASP A 82 1.14 3.50 15.38
C ASP A 82 -0.22 2.83 15.72
N SER A 83 -1.18 2.98 14.81
CA SER A 83 -2.50 2.40 15.01
C SER A 83 -3.00 1.76 13.72
N ASP A 84 -2.95 0.42 13.71
CA ASP A 84 -3.29 -0.41 12.56
C ASP A 84 -4.78 -0.72 12.56
N HIS A 85 -5.55 0.06 11.82
CA HIS A 85 -6.99 -0.13 11.63
C HIS A 85 -7.29 -0.75 10.28
N VAL A 86 -8.52 -1.24 10.12
CA VAL A 86 -8.98 -1.86 8.89
C VAL A 86 -8.75 -0.96 7.68
N THR A 87 -8.13 -1.53 6.64
CA THR A 87 -7.91 -0.88 5.37
C THR A 87 -9.22 -0.52 4.70
N LEU A 88 -9.35 0.74 4.28
CA LEU A 88 -10.51 1.26 3.56
C LEU A 88 -10.12 1.66 2.14
N PHE A 89 -11.14 1.83 1.30
CA PHE A 89 -10.97 2.38 -0.06
C PHE A 89 -10.88 3.91 0.01
N ASP A 90 -9.81 4.40 0.62
CA ASP A 90 -9.50 5.81 0.79
C ASP A 90 -8.36 6.28 -0.12
N ASP A 91 -8.04 7.56 -0.07
CA ASP A 91 -6.99 8.14 -0.94
C ASP A 91 -5.62 7.54 -0.65
N ASN A 92 -5.29 7.26 0.61
CA ASN A 92 -3.99 6.69 0.96
C ASN A 92 -3.81 5.29 0.36
N THR A 93 -4.82 4.44 0.52
CA THR A 93 -4.81 3.08 -0.04
C THR A 93 -4.76 3.12 -1.57
N ARG A 94 -5.60 3.97 -2.20
CA ARG A 94 -5.61 4.12 -3.66
C ARG A 94 -4.27 4.60 -4.21
N ASN A 95 -3.69 5.63 -3.59
CA ASN A 95 -2.39 6.17 -3.99
C ASN A 95 -1.27 5.14 -3.89
N LEU A 96 -1.26 4.33 -2.83
CA LEU A 96 -0.29 3.26 -2.65
C LEU A 96 -0.33 2.26 -3.82
N PHE A 97 -1.52 1.78 -4.18
CA PHE A 97 -1.67 0.82 -5.28
C PHE A 97 -1.42 1.46 -6.66
N SER A 98 -1.80 2.73 -6.83
CA SER A 98 -1.48 3.47 -8.05
C SER A 98 0.03 3.63 -8.24
N GLU A 99 0.77 3.93 -7.18
CA GLU A 99 2.22 4.05 -7.25
C GLU A 99 2.90 2.72 -7.58
N LEU A 100 2.43 1.61 -7.01
CA LEU A 100 2.93 0.27 -7.35
C LEU A 100 2.78 -0.06 -8.83
N VAL A 101 1.62 0.26 -9.42
CA VAL A 101 1.35 0.02 -10.84
C VAL A 101 2.15 0.97 -11.72
N ARG A 102 2.18 2.27 -11.39
CA ARG A 102 2.94 3.30 -12.14
C ARG A 102 4.44 3.02 -12.15
N ALA A 103 4.99 2.52 -11.04
CA ALA A 103 6.38 2.15 -10.91
C ALA A 103 6.71 0.76 -11.50
N ASN A 104 5.71 0.02 -12.01
CA ASN A 104 5.87 -1.37 -12.44
C ASN A 104 6.53 -2.25 -11.37
N ALA A 105 6.05 -2.14 -10.14
CA ALA A 105 6.70 -2.68 -8.95
C ALA A 105 5.99 -3.89 -8.33
N LEU A 106 4.92 -4.39 -8.94
CA LEU A 106 4.10 -5.47 -8.37
C LEU A 106 4.85 -6.80 -8.19
N ASP A 107 5.83 -7.08 -9.03
CA ASP A 107 6.70 -8.25 -8.94
C ASP A 107 7.76 -8.15 -7.83
N ARG A 108 7.96 -6.95 -7.30
CA ARG A 108 8.93 -6.62 -6.25
C ARG A 108 8.26 -6.19 -4.93
N ALA A 109 6.94 -6.25 -4.86
CA ALA A 109 6.17 -5.85 -3.69
C ALA A 109 5.37 -7.04 -3.15
N HIS A 110 5.59 -7.36 -1.88
CA HIS A 110 4.82 -8.35 -1.15
C HIS A 110 3.76 -7.64 -0.33
N ILE A 111 2.48 -7.88 -0.62
CA ILE A 111 1.38 -7.14 -0.02
C ILE A 111 0.71 -8.00 1.04
N GLY A 112 0.73 -7.53 2.28
CA GLY A 112 0.03 -8.09 3.41
C GLY A 112 -0.95 -7.08 4.01
N LEU A 113 -2.14 -7.52 4.38
CA LEU A 113 -3.04 -6.73 5.20
C LEU A 113 -2.68 -6.98 6.66
N ASP A 114 -2.24 -5.95 7.35
CA ASP A 114 -1.78 -6.04 8.73
C ASP A 114 -2.47 -5.01 9.60
N TYR A 115 -3.57 -5.43 10.22
CA TYR A 115 -4.31 -4.60 11.15
C TYR A 115 -5.05 -5.43 12.19
N PHE A 116 -5.30 -4.78 13.30
CA PHE A 116 -6.09 -5.29 14.39
C PHE A 116 -7.13 -4.25 14.82
N ASP A 117 -8.37 -4.43 14.38
CA ASP A 117 -9.48 -3.57 14.78
C ASP A 117 -10.39 -4.35 15.75
N GLY A 118 -10.32 -4.01 17.03
CA GLY A 118 -11.11 -4.66 18.08
C GLY A 118 -12.57 -4.22 18.12
N SER A 119 -12.95 -3.20 17.34
CA SER A 119 -14.30 -2.63 17.33
C SER A 119 -15.28 -3.38 16.44
N ILE A 120 -14.78 -4.20 15.52
CA ILE A 120 -15.58 -4.97 14.56
C ILE A 120 -15.17 -6.44 14.51
N ASN A 121 -16.05 -7.26 13.94
CA ASN A 121 -15.75 -8.67 13.72
C ASN A 121 -14.48 -8.84 12.85
N ARG A 122 -13.55 -9.66 13.29
CA ARG A 122 -12.26 -9.85 12.61
C ARG A 122 -12.38 -10.35 11.18
N ILE A 123 -13.28 -11.30 10.92
CA ILE A 123 -13.51 -11.83 9.57
C ILE A 123 -14.08 -10.72 8.69
N GLY A 124 -15.07 -9.96 9.19
CA GLY A 124 -15.64 -8.80 8.50
C GLY A 124 -14.58 -7.73 8.20
N ALA A 125 -13.69 -7.45 9.16
CA ALA A 125 -12.58 -6.52 8.95
C ALA A 125 -11.69 -6.93 7.78
N TYR A 126 -11.29 -8.21 7.72
CA TYR A 126 -10.48 -8.71 6.61
C TYR A 126 -11.23 -8.73 5.27
N ILE A 127 -12.51 -9.04 5.26
CA ILE A 127 -13.33 -8.95 4.03
C ILE A 127 -13.33 -7.53 3.49
N ILE A 128 -13.57 -6.54 4.36
CA ILE A 128 -13.54 -5.11 3.99
C ILE A 128 -12.18 -4.72 3.44
N GLY A 129 -11.11 -5.04 4.16
CA GLY A 129 -9.76 -4.64 3.77
C GLY A 129 -9.27 -5.32 2.49
N VAL A 130 -9.54 -6.61 2.29
CA VAL A 130 -9.22 -7.31 1.03
C VAL A 130 -9.96 -6.67 -0.13
N ARG A 131 -11.25 -6.38 0.01
CA ARG A 131 -12.03 -5.73 -1.04
C ARG A 131 -11.54 -4.31 -1.32
N ALA A 132 -11.16 -3.55 -0.30
CA ALA A 132 -10.58 -2.22 -0.46
C ALA A 132 -9.27 -2.26 -1.23
N ALA A 133 -8.36 -3.15 -0.87
CA ALA A 133 -7.09 -3.37 -1.56
C ALA A 133 -7.30 -3.80 -3.03
N GLN A 134 -8.18 -4.77 -3.28
CA GLN A 134 -8.50 -5.25 -4.63
C GLN A 134 -9.13 -4.15 -5.51
N LYS A 135 -10.05 -3.34 -4.96
CA LYS A 135 -10.64 -2.21 -5.68
C LYS A 135 -9.60 -1.14 -6.00
N SER A 136 -8.70 -0.85 -5.06
CA SER A 136 -7.59 0.10 -5.27
C SER A 136 -6.65 -0.37 -6.37
N LEU A 137 -6.30 -1.65 -6.37
CA LEU A 137 -5.47 -2.25 -7.41
C LEU A 137 -6.18 -2.25 -8.78
N LEU A 138 -7.48 -2.58 -8.81
CA LEU A 138 -8.27 -2.52 -10.05
C LEU A 138 -8.30 -1.10 -10.61
N GLN A 139 -8.53 -0.09 -9.77
CA GLN A 139 -8.50 1.32 -10.19
C GLN A 139 -7.14 1.67 -10.79
N ALA A 140 -6.06 1.28 -10.13
CA ALA A 140 -4.70 1.53 -10.59
C ALA A 140 -4.42 0.89 -11.98
N PHE A 141 -4.91 -0.32 -12.23
CA PHE A 141 -4.79 -0.97 -13.53
C PHE A 141 -5.63 -0.32 -14.64
N LEU A 142 -6.73 0.34 -14.28
CA LEU A 142 -7.61 1.01 -15.23
C LEU A 142 -7.17 2.46 -15.51
N GLU A 143 -6.17 2.96 -14.80
CA GLU A 143 -5.61 4.29 -15.02
C GLU A 143 -4.97 4.36 -16.42
N PRO A 144 -5.28 5.38 -17.27
CA PRO A 144 -4.73 5.52 -18.62
C PRO A 144 -3.31 6.11 -18.59
N LEU A 145 -2.36 5.36 -18.04
CA LEU A 145 -0.99 5.78 -17.78
C LEU A 145 -0.28 6.39 -18.98
N ASP A 146 -0.46 5.81 -20.17
CA ASP A 146 0.19 6.30 -21.38
C ASP A 146 -0.32 7.70 -21.79
N THR A 147 -1.62 7.93 -21.58
CA THR A 147 -2.23 9.26 -21.83
C THR A 147 -1.75 10.28 -20.79
N LEU A 148 -1.67 9.88 -19.53
CA LEU A 148 -1.18 10.74 -18.43
C LEU A 148 0.28 11.13 -18.64
N ARG A 149 1.15 10.18 -19.02
CA ARG A 149 2.55 10.43 -19.36
C ARG A 149 2.69 11.35 -20.55
N LYS A 150 1.92 11.10 -21.61
CA LYS A 150 1.91 11.97 -22.80
C LYS A 150 1.52 13.39 -22.45
N TYR A 151 0.50 13.59 -21.61
CA TYR A 151 0.11 14.95 -21.20
C TYR A 151 1.21 15.64 -20.40
N GLU A 152 1.91 14.90 -19.55
CA GLU A 152 3.05 15.42 -18.79
C GLU A 152 4.21 15.82 -19.70
N ASP A 153 4.62 14.95 -20.62
CA ASP A 153 5.70 15.21 -21.59
C ASP A 153 5.40 16.39 -22.51
N GLU A 154 4.14 16.59 -22.87
CA GLU A 154 3.67 17.71 -23.70
C GLU A 154 3.39 19.01 -22.90
N GLY A 155 3.59 18.99 -21.57
CA GLY A 155 3.28 20.13 -20.71
C GLY A 155 1.78 20.44 -20.56
N LYS A 156 0.91 19.49 -20.87
CA LYS A 156 -0.55 19.59 -20.79
C LYS A 156 -1.05 19.27 -19.38
N LEU A 157 -0.56 20.02 -18.39
CA LEU A 157 -0.82 19.70 -16.98
C LEU A 157 -2.29 19.88 -16.58
N PHE A 158 -3.00 20.83 -17.20
CA PHE A 158 -4.45 20.99 -17.00
C PHE A 158 -5.21 19.73 -17.45
N GLN A 159 -4.95 19.25 -18.67
CA GLN A 159 -5.61 18.06 -19.21
C GLN A 159 -5.27 16.81 -18.38
N ARG A 160 -4.04 16.71 -17.91
CA ARG A 160 -3.60 15.63 -17.01
C ARG A 160 -4.41 15.63 -15.71
N LEU A 161 -4.51 16.79 -15.06
CA LEU A 161 -5.28 16.91 -13.82
C LEU A 161 -6.77 16.66 -14.05
N ALA A 162 -7.35 17.19 -15.14
CA ALA A 162 -8.75 16.96 -15.47
C ALA A 162 -9.03 15.46 -15.67
N LEU A 163 -8.16 14.73 -16.35
CA LEU A 163 -8.31 13.29 -16.55
C LEU A 163 -8.27 12.53 -15.21
N LEU A 164 -7.32 12.85 -14.35
CA LEU A 164 -7.23 12.24 -13.00
C LEU A 164 -8.49 12.50 -12.15
N GLU A 165 -9.11 13.67 -12.30
CA GLU A 165 -10.38 13.96 -11.58
C GLU A 165 -11.56 13.19 -12.18
N GLU A 166 -11.66 13.10 -13.52
CA GLU A 166 -12.71 12.31 -14.18
C GLU A 166 -12.64 10.82 -13.85
N GLU A 167 -11.43 10.26 -13.71
CA GLU A 167 -11.23 8.86 -13.33
C GLU A 167 -11.86 8.51 -11.99
N LYS A 168 -11.91 9.45 -11.05
CA LYS A 168 -12.50 9.21 -9.73
C LYS A 168 -13.98 8.83 -9.78
N THR A 169 -14.66 9.17 -10.85
CA THR A 169 -16.10 8.91 -11.05
C THR A 169 -16.39 7.75 -11.97
N LEU A 170 -15.37 7.08 -12.49
CA LEU A 170 -15.55 5.88 -13.33
C LEU A 170 -16.17 4.73 -12.51
N PRO A 171 -16.98 3.86 -13.14
CA PRO A 171 -17.74 2.82 -12.45
C PRO A 171 -16.87 1.59 -12.08
N PHE A 172 -15.76 1.80 -11.39
CA PHE A 172 -14.87 0.70 -10.94
C PHE A 172 -15.61 -0.35 -10.11
N GLY A 173 -16.57 0.08 -9.29
CA GLY A 173 -17.40 -0.82 -8.50
C GLY A 173 -18.16 -1.81 -9.38
N ALA A 174 -18.74 -1.37 -10.49
CA ALA A 174 -19.46 -2.25 -11.40
C ALA A 174 -18.54 -3.28 -12.08
N VAL A 175 -17.30 -2.91 -12.41
CA VAL A 175 -16.29 -3.83 -12.95
C VAL A 175 -15.88 -4.85 -11.90
N TYR A 176 -15.67 -4.43 -10.67
CA TYR A 176 -15.35 -5.29 -9.55
C TYR A 176 -16.47 -6.27 -9.23
N ASP A 177 -17.72 -5.82 -9.21
CA ASP A 177 -18.90 -6.66 -8.97
C ASP A 177 -19.08 -7.69 -10.07
N TYR A 178 -18.87 -7.30 -11.33
CA TYR A 178 -18.91 -8.25 -12.45
C TYR A 178 -17.84 -9.35 -12.30
N PHE A 179 -16.61 -8.97 -11.91
CA PHE A 179 -15.54 -9.93 -11.63
C PHE A 179 -15.93 -10.92 -10.53
N ASN A 180 -16.48 -10.41 -9.42
CA ASN A 180 -16.91 -11.22 -8.30
C ASN A 180 -18.01 -12.21 -8.71
N LEU A 181 -19.05 -11.73 -9.37
CA LEU A 181 -20.16 -12.58 -9.86
C LEU A 181 -19.66 -13.68 -10.79
N LYS A 182 -18.74 -13.35 -11.70
CA LYS A 182 -18.15 -14.32 -12.63
C LYS A 182 -17.36 -15.42 -11.91
N ASN A 183 -16.82 -15.13 -10.75
CA ASN A 183 -16.05 -16.06 -9.92
C ASN A 183 -16.87 -16.68 -8.77
N ASN A 184 -18.19 -16.50 -8.75
CA ASN A 184 -19.09 -16.96 -7.70
C ASN A 184 -18.75 -16.38 -6.31
N ILE A 185 -18.29 -15.16 -6.27
CA ILE A 185 -18.01 -14.41 -5.05
C ILE A 185 -19.20 -13.45 -4.82
N PRO A 186 -19.76 -13.39 -3.60
CA PRO A 186 -20.83 -12.46 -3.28
C PRO A 186 -20.43 -11.00 -3.55
N VAL A 187 -21.38 -10.17 -3.98
CA VAL A 187 -21.21 -8.73 -4.15
C VAL A 187 -21.95 -7.98 -3.05
N GLY A 188 -21.54 -6.75 -2.79
CA GLY A 188 -22.14 -5.94 -1.74
C GLY A 188 -21.66 -6.35 -0.34
N GLU A 189 -22.59 -6.28 0.61
CA GLU A 189 -22.33 -6.50 2.05
C GLU A 189 -22.56 -7.95 2.50
N GLU A 190 -23.00 -8.81 1.62
CA GLU A 190 -23.37 -10.22 1.90
C GLU A 190 -22.15 -11.14 1.98
#